data_c882223a7366e0b8bf1fb951535bc75e
#
_entry.id   c882223a7366e0b8bf1fb951535bc75e
#
_cell.length_a   1.000
_cell.length_b   1.000
_cell.length_c   1.000
_cell.angle_alpha   90.00
_cell.angle_beta   90.00
_cell.angle_gamma   90.00
#
_symmetry.space_group_name_H-M   'P 1'
#
loop_
_entity.id
_entity.type
_entity.pdbx_description
1 polymer ?
#
loop_
_entity_poly.entity_id
_entity_poly.type
_entity_poly.pdbx_seq_one_letter_code
_entity_poly.pdbx_strand_id
1 'polypeptide(L)'
;QRALAGEVWRACTAAPSKKGTRLFCQAPTGIGKTMSALFPALKAMGSGCGEKLFYLTARNTTQAAAEDAIARLRAVQPDLALRSVTLTAKEKACLHPDAEGHPACLPEVCPYANGYYDRIKNALAALLDGSGQFSRAALADTARQFTVCPFELGLDLSEWCDVVIGDYNYLFDPVVHLKRFFD
;
A
#
# COMPACT_ATOMS: atom_id res chain seq x y z
N GLN A 1 -16.20 -6.14 17.61
CA GLN A 1 -14.78 -5.91 17.32
C GLN A 1 -13.89 -7.07 17.79
N ARG A 2 -13.92 -7.45 19.08
CA ARG A 2 -13.06 -8.49 19.64
C ARG A 2 -13.21 -9.84 18.93
N ALA A 3 -14.44 -10.26 18.63
CA ALA A 3 -14.70 -11.50 17.92
C ALA A 3 -14.06 -11.50 16.51
N LEU A 4 -14.26 -10.43 15.73
CA LEU A 4 -13.67 -10.29 14.40
C LEU A 4 -12.13 -10.28 14.47
N ALA A 5 -11.55 -9.54 15.39
CA ALA A 5 -10.10 -9.50 15.57
C ALA A 5 -9.52 -10.88 15.95
N GLY A 6 -10.24 -11.64 16.79
CA GLY A 6 -9.87 -13.01 17.16
C GLY A 6 -9.90 -13.98 15.96
N GLU A 7 -10.92 -13.86 15.09
CA GLU A 7 -10.98 -14.69 13.88
C GLU A 7 -9.88 -14.35 12.88
N VAL A 8 -9.60 -13.04 12.68
CA VAL A 8 -8.49 -12.62 11.81
C VAL A 8 -7.15 -13.12 12.34
N TRP A 9 -6.91 -13.01 13.66
CA TRP A 9 -5.71 -13.55 14.29
C TRP A 9 -5.56 -15.07 14.03
N ARG A 10 -6.62 -15.84 14.30
CA ARG A 10 -6.63 -17.29 14.05
C ARG A 10 -6.36 -17.63 12.58
N ALA A 11 -6.97 -16.89 11.66
CA ALA A 11 -6.75 -17.08 10.23
C ALA A 11 -5.30 -16.81 9.82
N CYS A 12 -4.70 -15.73 10.34
CA CYS A 12 -3.32 -15.35 10.03
C CYS A 12 -2.28 -16.28 10.67
N THR A 13 -2.59 -16.88 11.85
CA THR A 13 -1.67 -17.76 12.58
C THR A 13 -1.95 -19.25 12.36
N ALA A 14 -2.92 -19.59 11.51
CA ALA A 14 -3.20 -20.97 11.15
C ALA A 14 -1.98 -21.64 10.49
N ALA A 15 -1.82 -22.94 10.71
CA ALA A 15 -0.75 -23.70 10.09
C ALA A 15 -0.76 -23.54 8.56
N PRO A 16 0.40 -23.37 7.91
CA PRO A 16 0.48 -23.21 6.46
C PRO A 16 -0.19 -24.37 5.73
N SER A 17 -1.07 -24.06 4.78
CA SER A 17 -1.67 -25.03 3.89
C SER A 17 -1.40 -24.66 2.44
N LYS A 18 -1.34 -25.65 1.53
CA LYS A 18 -1.14 -25.41 0.09
C LYS A 18 -2.21 -24.51 -0.54
N LYS A 19 -3.39 -24.42 0.10
CA LYS A 19 -4.52 -23.61 -0.40
C LYS A 19 -4.65 -22.25 0.29
N GLY A 20 -3.79 -21.95 1.27
CA GLY A 20 -3.92 -20.81 2.16
C GLY A 20 -5.16 -20.91 3.08
N THR A 21 -5.28 -19.96 4.00
CA THR A 21 -6.44 -19.83 4.89
C THR A 21 -7.37 -18.75 4.32
N ARG A 22 -8.68 -19.00 4.30
CA ARG A 22 -9.70 -18.05 3.85
C ARG A 22 -10.67 -17.77 4.97
N LEU A 23 -10.93 -16.49 5.22
CA LEU A 23 -11.87 -16.04 6.24
C LEU A 23 -12.88 -15.09 5.59
N PHE A 24 -14.16 -15.39 5.68
CA PHE A 24 -15.25 -14.51 5.25
C PHE A 24 -15.93 -13.93 6.47
N CYS A 25 -15.96 -12.60 6.59
CA CYS A 25 -16.54 -11.91 7.72
C CYS A 25 -17.61 -10.93 7.24
N GLN A 26 -18.85 -11.13 7.70
CA GLN A 26 -19.95 -10.18 7.55
C GLN A 26 -20.13 -9.41 8.85
N ALA A 27 -20.09 -8.09 8.75
CA ALA A 27 -20.19 -7.22 9.92
C ALA A 27 -20.84 -5.87 9.56
N PRO A 28 -21.69 -5.30 10.43
CA PRO A 28 -22.32 -3.99 10.20
C PRO A 28 -21.30 -2.86 10.00
N THR A 29 -21.74 -1.75 9.41
CA THR A 29 -20.94 -0.53 9.33
C THR A 29 -20.70 0.07 10.75
N GLY A 30 -19.61 0.80 10.92
CA GLY A 30 -19.31 1.51 12.19
C GLY A 30 -18.69 0.68 13.32
N ILE A 31 -18.62 -0.65 13.22
CA ILE A 31 -18.04 -1.49 14.29
C ILE A 31 -16.48 -1.50 14.31
N GLY A 32 -15.81 -0.68 13.50
CA GLY A 32 -14.35 -0.63 13.45
C GLY A 32 -13.69 -1.81 12.73
N LYS A 33 -14.30 -2.28 11.63
CA LYS A 33 -13.79 -3.40 10.82
C LYS A 33 -12.32 -3.23 10.42
N THR A 34 -11.92 -2.04 9.98
CA THR A 34 -10.57 -1.74 9.51
C THR A 34 -9.52 -2.07 10.59
N MET A 35 -9.69 -1.51 11.79
CA MET A 35 -8.77 -1.78 12.89
C MET A 35 -8.85 -3.24 13.35
N SER A 36 -10.05 -3.84 13.34
CA SER A 36 -10.25 -5.25 13.73
C SER A 36 -9.64 -6.25 12.74
N ALA A 37 -9.35 -5.82 11.52
CA ALA A 37 -8.62 -6.60 10.52
C ALA A 37 -7.12 -6.30 10.55
N LEU A 38 -6.74 -5.01 10.50
CA LEU A 38 -5.33 -4.59 10.41
C LEU A 38 -4.52 -4.96 11.66
N PHE A 39 -5.01 -4.63 12.85
CA PHE A 39 -4.26 -4.84 14.10
C PHE A 39 -3.86 -6.31 14.31
N PRO A 40 -4.78 -7.29 14.26
CA PRO A 40 -4.39 -8.70 14.45
C PRO A 40 -3.52 -9.24 13.32
N ALA A 41 -3.70 -8.79 12.07
CA ALA A 41 -2.86 -9.18 10.96
C ALA A 41 -1.42 -8.65 11.12
N LEU A 42 -1.25 -7.39 11.49
CA LEU A 42 0.06 -6.80 11.79
C LEU A 42 0.74 -7.48 12.99
N LYS A 43 -0.03 -7.82 14.03
CA LYS A 43 0.48 -8.58 15.16
C LYS A 43 0.95 -9.97 14.76
N ALA A 44 0.22 -10.64 13.87
CA ALA A 44 0.62 -11.95 13.33
C ALA A 44 1.91 -11.84 12.50
N MET A 45 2.07 -10.80 11.67
CA MET A 45 3.32 -10.53 10.96
C MET A 45 4.49 -10.34 11.94
N GLY A 46 4.32 -9.55 12.99
CA GLY A 46 5.32 -9.35 14.05
C GLY A 46 5.67 -10.65 14.79
N SER A 47 4.83 -11.67 14.71
CA SER A 47 5.08 -13.03 15.24
C SER A 47 5.64 -13.98 14.18
N GLY A 48 6.01 -13.50 13.00
CA GLY A 48 6.57 -14.31 11.91
C GLY A 48 5.54 -15.02 11.04
N CYS A 49 4.26 -14.68 11.15
CA CYS A 49 3.18 -15.30 10.35
C CYS A 49 2.89 -14.49 9.08
N GLY A 50 3.90 -14.30 8.24
CA GLY A 50 3.80 -13.55 6.99
C GLY A 50 4.75 -12.36 6.93
N GLU A 51 5.11 -11.97 5.71
CA GLU A 51 6.12 -10.93 5.46
C GLU A 51 5.51 -9.62 4.98
N LYS A 52 4.33 -9.66 4.36
CA LYS A 52 3.68 -8.50 3.76
C LYS A 52 2.17 -8.57 3.86
N LEU A 53 1.53 -7.43 4.11
CA LEU A 53 0.09 -7.28 4.19
C LEU A 53 -0.42 -6.43 3.02
N PHE A 54 -1.36 -6.96 2.26
CA PHE A 54 -2.11 -6.20 1.25
C PHE A 54 -3.50 -5.87 1.78
N TYR A 55 -3.77 -4.58 2.03
CA TYR A 55 -5.09 -4.09 2.40
C TYR A 55 -5.78 -3.52 1.15
N LEU A 56 -6.59 -4.34 0.52
CA LEU A 56 -7.18 -4.02 -0.77
C LEU A 56 -8.66 -3.64 -0.63
N THR A 57 -9.08 -2.57 -1.29
CA THR A 57 -10.44 -2.03 -1.21
C THR A 57 -10.93 -1.54 -2.56
N ALA A 58 -12.28 -1.44 -2.71
CA ALA A 58 -12.90 -0.89 -3.91
C ALA A 58 -13.05 0.64 -3.87
N ARG A 59 -12.74 1.30 -2.74
CA ARG A 59 -13.05 2.73 -2.55
C ARG A 59 -11.90 3.48 -1.87
N ASN A 60 -11.57 4.67 -2.36
CA ASN A 60 -10.55 5.55 -1.77
C ASN A 60 -10.85 5.92 -0.31
N THR A 61 -12.13 6.10 0.05
CA THR A 61 -12.53 6.39 1.45
C THR A 61 -12.16 5.26 2.41
N THR A 62 -12.17 4.01 1.94
CA THR A 62 -11.75 2.86 2.74
C THR A 62 -10.23 2.75 2.83
N GLN A 63 -9.50 3.22 1.80
CA GLN A 63 -8.04 3.35 1.85
C GLN A 63 -7.63 4.37 2.93
N ALA A 64 -8.26 5.55 2.96
CA ALA A 64 -8.04 6.56 4.00
C ALA A 64 -8.30 6.01 5.41
N ALA A 65 -9.33 5.19 5.60
CA ALA A 65 -9.61 4.55 6.88
C ALA A 65 -8.48 3.57 7.32
N ALA A 66 -7.81 2.93 6.36
CA ALA A 66 -6.65 2.09 6.65
C ALA A 66 -5.41 2.93 7.01
N GLU A 67 -5.17 4.04 6.30
CA GLU A 67 -4.12 5.01 6.63
C GLU A 67 -4.31 5.56 8.06
N ASP A 68 -5.52 5.99 8.41
CA ASP A 68 -5.88 6.47 9.74
C ASP A 68 -5.65 5.39 10.83
N ALA A 69 -5.99 4.14 10.53
CA ALA A 69 -5.77 3.05 11.46
C ALA A 69 -4.28 2.83 11.73
N ILE A 70 -3.43 2.87 10.70
CA ILE A 70 -1.97 2.78 10.84
C ILE A 70 -1.42 3.99 11.60
N ALA A 71 -1.88 5.20 11.29
CA ALA A 71 -1.47 6.42 12.00
C ALA A 71 -1.79 6.34 13.51
N ARG A 72 -2.96 5.81 13.87
CA ARG A 72 -3.35 5.59 15.28
C ARG A 72 -2.46 4.55 15.96
N LEU A 73 -2.09 3.47 15.28
CA LEU A 73 -1.16 2.47 15.84
C LEU A 73 0.21 3.10 16.12
N ARG A 74 0.72 3.93 15.21
CA ARG A 74 1.98 4.67 15.40
C ARG A 74 1.91 5.69 16.53
N ALA A 75 0.76 6.39 16.67
CA ALA A 75 0.58 7.35 17.76
C ALA A 75 0.62 6.68 19.14
N VAL A 76 0.16 5.43 19.26
CA VAL A 76 0.23 4.64 20.49
C VAL A 76 1.60 4.01 20.70
N GLN A 77 2.30 3.67 19.63
CA GLN A 77 3.63 3.05 19.65
C GLN A 77 4.55 3.80 18.66
N PRO A 78 5.20 4.89 19.09
CA PRO A 78 6.05 5.72 18.23
C PRO A 78 7.22 4.96 17.58
N ASP A 79 7.78 3.98 18.29
CA ASP A 79 8.90 3.15 17.81
C ASP A 79 8.46 1.98 16.92
N LEU A 80 7.21 1.96 16.47
CA LEU A 80 6.70 0.90 15.62
C LEU A 80 7.44 0.90 14.26
N ALA A 81 8.31 -0.08 14.07
CA ALA A 81 9.04 -0.30 12.82
C ALA A 81 8.09 -0.90 11.77
N LEU A 82 7.20 -0.07 11.23
CA LEU A 82 6.18 -0.46 10.25
C LEU A 82 6.25 0.52 9.07
N ARG A 83 6.41 0.02 7.86
CA ARG A 83 6.33 0.82 6.64
C ARG A 83 5.06 0.51 5.88
N SER A 84 4.34 1.56 5.44
CA SER A 84 3.11 1.41 4.69
C SER A 84 3.05 2.38 3.52
N VAL A 85 2.57 1.90 2.37
CA VAL A 85 2.38 2.71 1.17
C VAL A 85 0.94 2.59 0.67
N THR A 86 0.38 3.72 0.22
CA THR A 86 -0.92 3.75 -0.47
C THR A 86 -0.70 3.92 -1.96
N LEU A 87 -0.98 2.87 -2.71
CA LEU A 87 -0.91 2.86 -4.17
C LEU A 87 -2.14 3.54 -4.78
N THR A 88 -1.90 4.40 -5.76
CA THR A 88 -2.93 5.12 -6.50
C THR A 88 -2.84 4.74 -7.97
N ALA A 89 -3.99 4.53 -8.62
CA ALA A 89 -4.03 4.24 -10.05
C ALA A 89 -3.26 5.28 -10.88
N LYS A 90 -2.61 4.82 -11.95
CA LYS A 90 -1.67 5.60 -12.76
C LYS A 90 -2.27 6.92 -13.25
N GLU A 91 -3.52 6.89 -13.70
CA GLU A 91 -4.26 8.06 -14.19
C GLU A 91 -4.45 9.13 -13.10
N LYS A 92 -4.65 8.68 -11.86
CA LYS A 92 -4.84 9.59 -10.71
C LYS A 92 -3.51 10.07 -10.09
N ALA A 93 -2.46 9.30 -10.26
CA ALA A 93 -1.13 9.61 -9.74
C ALA A 93 -0.33 10.51 -10.71
N CYS A 94 -0.65 10.49 -12.00
CA CYS A 94 0.11 11.17 -13.05
C CYS A 94 0.25 12.69 -12.77
N LEU A 95 1.48 13.20 -12.82
CA LEU A 95 1.81 14.63 -12.67
C LEU A 95 2.00 15.33 -14.01
N HIS A 96 1.97 14.60 -15.12
CA HIS A 96 2.18 15.13 -16.47
C HIS A 96 1.24 14.41 -17.46
N PRO A 97 -0.09 14.61 -17.33
CA PRO A 97 -1.04 14.08 -18.27
C PRO A 97 -0.97 14.83 -19.62
N ASP A 98 -1.41 14.19 -20.70
CA ASP A 98 -1.62 14.82 -21.99
C ASP A 98 -2.81 15.80 -21.98
N ALA A 99 -3.14 16.39 -23.14
CA ALA A 99 -4.23 17.33 -23.29
C ALA A 99 -5.62 16.72 -23.00
N GLU A 100 -5.76 15.42 -23.15
CA GLU A 100 -6.96 14.62 -22.87
C GLU A 100 -7.03 14.14 -21.41
N GLY A 101 -5.98 14.39 -20.62
CA GLY A 101 -5.88 13.98 -19.22
C GLY A 101 -5.35 12.56 -19.00
N HIS A 102 -4.79 11.91 -20.01
CA HIS A 102 -4.23 10.57 -19.92
C HIS A 102 -2.71 10.58 -19.67
N PRO A 103 -2.17 9.57 -18.98
CA PRO A 103 -0.72 9.45 -18.78
C PRO A 103 0.04 9.17 -20.09
N ALA A 104 0.80 10.15 -20.58
CA ALA A 104 1.73 9.98 -21.71
C ALA A 104 3.12 9.59 -21.18
N CYS A 105 3.39 8.29 -21.02
CA CYS A 105 4.56 7.76 -20.30
C CYS A 105 5.79 7.53 -21.18
N LEU A 106 5.90 8.19 -22.33
CA LEU A 106 7.07 8.11 -23.20
C LEU A 106 8.20 8.99 -22.65
N PRO A 107 9.45 8.51 -22.54
CA PRO A 107 10.58 9.28 -22.01
C PRO A 107 10.84 10.58 -22.78
N GLU A 108 10.51 10.62 -24.06
CA GLU A 108 10.67 11.79 -24.93
C GLU A 108 9.67 12.91 -24.60
N VAL A 109 8.55 12.57 -23.96
CA VAL A 109 7.44 13.48 -23.66
C VAL A 109 7.33 13.77 -22.18
N CYS A 110 7.49 12.75 -21.34
CA CYS A 110 7.26 12.84 -19.89
C CYS A 110 8.58 13.04 -19.12
N PRO A 111 8.80 14.21 -18.48
CA PRO A 111 10.02 14.48 -17.72
C PRO A 111 10.18 13.55 -16.51
N TYR A 112 9.07 13.03 -15.97
CA TYR A 112 9.07 12.07 -14.83
C TYR A 112 9.43 10.64 -15.27
N ALA A 113 9.26 10.30 -16.55
CA ALA A 113 9.69 9.02 -17.10
C ALA A 113 11.14 9.08 -17.62
N ASN A 114 11.53 10.23 -18.20
CA ASN A 114 12.88 10.44 -18.69
C ASN A 114 13.89 10.36 -17.54
N GLY A 115 14.89 9.49 -17.64
CA GLY A 115 15.94 9.31 -16.62
C GLY A 115 15.40 8.84 -15.25
N TYR A 116 14.26 8.17 -15.19
CA TYR A 116 13.66 7.66 -13.96
C TYR A 116 14.65 6.82 -13.15
N TYR A 117 15.32 5.87 -13.79
CA TYR A 117 16.24 4.93 -13.13
C TYR A 117 17.48 5.58 -12.54
N ASP A 118 17.86 6.76 -13.02
CA ASP A 118 19.00 7.51 -12.49
C ASP A 118 18.65 8.22 -11.17
N ARG A 119 17.36 8.55 -10.98
CA ARG A 119 16.87 9.38 -9.85
C ARG A 119 16.12 8.60 -8.79
N ILE A 120 15.55 7.44 -9.13
CA ILE A 120 14.69 6.67 -8.22
C ILE A 120 15.38 6.30 -6.91
N LYS A 121 16.67 5.96 -6.94
CA LYS A 121 17.42 5.58 -5.73
C LYS A 121 17.43 6.68 -4.67
N ASN A 122 17.64 7.93 -5.10
CA ASN A 122 17.63 9.08 -4.20
C ASN A 122 16.22 9.37 -3.66
N ALA A 123 15.19 9.23 -4.49
CA ALA A 123 13.80 9.40 -4.09
C ALA A 123 13.39 8.33 -3.05
N LEU A 124 13.75 7.08 -3.27
CA LEU A 124 13.51 5.99 -2.32
C LEU A 124 14.25 6.21 -0.99
N ALA A 125 15.53 6.58 -1.04
CA ALA A 125 16.31 6.87 0.16
C ALA A 125 15.65 7.97 1.00
N ALA A 126 15.25 9.09 0.37
CA ALA A 126 14.59 10.19 1.07
C ALA A 126 13.27 9.79 1.73
N LEU A 127 12.48 8.89 1.10
CA LEU A 127 11.26 8.37 1.71
C LEU A 127 11.57 7.42 2.86
N LEU A 128 12.50 6.49 2.68
CA LEU A 128 12.82 5.45 3.66
C LEU A 128 13.47 6.00 4.93
N ASP A 129 14.10 7.18 4.88
CA ASP A 129 14.60 7.92 6.05
C ASP A 129 13.47 8.64 6.82
N GLY A 130 12.26 8.68 6.27
CA GLY A 130 11.12 9.40 6.83
C GLY A 130 10.24 8.58 7.80
N SER A 131 8.99 9.02 7.94
CA SER A 131 8.01 8.49 8.91
C SER A 131 7.59 7.04 8.71
N GLY A 132 7.87 6.45 7.55
CA GLY A 132 7.44 5.09 7.19
C GLY A 132 5.95 4.96 6.82
N GLN A 133 5.19 6.05 6.74
CA GLN A 133 3.82 6.05 6.20
C GLN A 133 3.77 6.91 4.92
N PHE A 134 3.65 6.26 3.78
CA PHE A 134 3.78 6.89 2.47
C PHE A 134 2.41 7.01 1.80
N SER A 135 1.75 8.14 2.06
CA SER A 135 0.47 8.49 1.45
C SER A 135 0.65 8.92 -0.01
N ARG A 136 -0.46 9.03 -0.74
CA ARG A 136 -0.47 9.60 -2.09
C ARG A 136 0.19 10.99 -2.16
N ALA A 137 -0.05 11.84 -1.15
CA ALA A 137 0.52 13.19 -1.10
C ALA A 137 2.06 13.11 -0.94
N ALA A 138 2.55 12.31 -0.01
CA ALA A 138 3.98 12.11 0.20
C ALA A 138 4.69 11.60 -1.07
N LEU A 139 4.10 10.64 -1.77
CA LEU A 139 4.62 10.14 -3.05
C LEU A 139 4.65 11.24 -4.12
N ALA A 140 3.58 12.05 -4.23
CA ALA A 140 3.52 13.13 -5.21
C ALA A 140 4.53 14.24 -4.93
N ASP A 141 4.75 14.61 -3.66
CA ASP A 141 5.71 15.63 -3.26
C ASP A 141 7.15 15.18 -3.51
N THR A 142 7.48 13.93 -3.12
CA THR A 142 8.78 13.33 -3.42
C THR A 142 9.00 13.19 -4.93
N ALA A 143 7.97 12.79 -5.67
CA ALA A 143 8.04 12.68 -7.12
C ALA A 143 8.35 14.02 -7.80
N ARG A 144 7.79 15.14 -7.32
CA ARG A 144 8.11 16.49 -7.79
C ARG A 144 9.55 16.89 -7.45
N GLN A 145 9.97 16.62 -6.21
CA GLN A 145 11.32 16.96 -5.74
C GLN A 145 12.41 16.27 -6.56
N PHE A 146 12.23 14.99 -6.87
CA PHE A 146 13.23 14.18 -7.57
C PHE A 146 12.94 14.01 -9.07
N THR A 147 11.85 14.55 -9.56
CA THR A 147 11.40 14.42 -10.97
C THR A 147 11.28 12.94 -11.38
N VAL A 148 10.60 12.12 -10.58
CA VAL A 148 10.32 10.69 -10.84
C VAL A 148 8.81 10.47 -10.96
N CYS A 149 8.38 9.43 -11.70
CA CYS A 149 6.96 9.10 -11.81
C CYS A 149 6.40 8.67 -10.45
N PRO A 150 5.37 9.32 -9.89
CA PRO A 150 4.83 8.98 -8.58
C PRO A 150 4.16 7.60 -8.55
N PHE A 151 3.63 7.13 -9.68
CA PHE A 151 3.06 5.78 -9.80
C PHE A 151 4.16 4.72 -9.69
N GLU A 152 5.21 4.82 -10.50
CA GLU A 152 6.34 3.87 -10.47
C GLU A 152 7.09 3.96 -9.12
N LEU A 153 7.28 5.18 -8.57
CA LEU A 153 7.85 5.38 -7.23
C LEU A 153 7.06 4.62 -6.15
N GLY A 154 5.72 4.68 -6.20
CA GLY A 154 4.88 3.94 -5.28
C GLY A 154 5.03 2.42 -5.43
N LEU A 155 5.14 1.92 -6.67
CA LEU A 155 5.36 0.51 -6.94
C LEU A 155 6.74 0.03 -6.44
N ASP A 156 7.80 0.78 -6.72
CA ASP A 156 9.15 0.41 -6.27
C ASP A 156 9.26 0.49 -4.73
N LEU A 157 8.67 1.53 -4.13
CA LEU A 157 8.63 1.68 -2.67
C LEU A 157 7.85 0.55 -1.99
N SER A 158 6.83 0.00 -2.64
CA SER A 158 6.00 -1.07 -2.09
C SER A 158 6.79 -2.35 -1.77
N GLU A 159 7.94 -2.56 -2.42
CA GLU A 159 8.84 -3.68 -2.11
C GLU A 159 9.47 -3.55 -0.70
N TRP A 160 9.67 -2.31 -0.25
CA TRP A 160 10.27 -1.97 1.04
C TRP A 160 9.24 -1.75 2.17
N CYS A 161 7.95 -1.92 1.87
CA CYS A 161 6.86 -1.70 2.81
C CYS A 161 6.29 -3.02 3.32
N ASP A 162 5.92 -3.04 4.60
CA ASP A 162 5.23 -4.15 5.25
C ASP A 162 3.75 -4.19 4.89
N VAL A 163 3.15 -2.99 4.66
CA VAL A 163 1.74 -2.84 4.30
C VAL A 163 1.59 -2.10 2.98
N VAL A 164 0.86 -2.70 2.07
CA VAL A 164 0.45 -2.08 0.80
C VAL A 164 -1.05 -1.87 0.83
N ILE A 165 -1.48 -0.61 0.79
CA ILE A 165 -2.89 -0.21 0.69
C ILE A 165 -3.18 0.12 -0.77
N GLY A 166 -4.28 -0.40 -1.33
CA GLY A 166 -4.58 -0.15 -2.74
C GLY A 166 -5.97 -0.59 -3.16
N ASP A 167 -6.21 -0.51 -4.46
CA ASP A 167 -7.40 -1.05 -5.09
C ASP A 167 -7.30 -2.59 -5.19
N TYR A 168 -8.44 -3.29 -5.03
CA TYR A 168 -8.47 -4.75 -5.16
C TYR A 168 -8.09 -5.24 -6.57
N ASN A 169 -8.17 -4.38 -7.59
CA ASN A 169 -7.75 -4.70 -8.95
C ASN A 169 -6.24 -5.03 -9.01
N TYR A 170 -5.43 -4.52 -8.09
CA TYR A 170 -4.02 -4.90 -7.99
C TYR A 170 -3.78 -6.39 -7.71
N LEU A 171 -4.79 -7.12 -7.27
CA LEU A 171 -4.74 -8.58 -7.09
C LEU A 171 -5.60 -9.34 -8.09
N PHE A 172 -6.78 -8.81 -8.42
CA PHE A 172 -7.81 -9.59 -9.14
C PHE A 172 -7.95 -9.24 -10.62
N ASP A 173 -7.46 -8.08 -11.07
CA ASP A 173 -7.54 -7.71 -12.49
C ASP A 173 -6.33 -8.29 -13.25
N PRO A 174 -6.55 -9.09 -14.32
CA PRO A 174 -5.47 -9.74 -15.06
C PRO A 174 -4.53 -8.77 -15.80
N VAL A 175 -4.94 -7.51 -16.00
CA VAL A 175 -4.12 -6.50 -16.69
C VAL A 175 -3.27 -5.68 -15.72
N VAL A 176 -3.86 -5.26 -14.59
CA VAL A 176 -3.21 -4.34 -13.65
C VAL A 176 -2.71 -4.99 -12.36
N HIS A 177 -2.87 -6.33 -12.21
CA HIS A 177 -2.38 -7.02 -11.02
C HIS A 177 -0.86 -6.87 -10.83
N LEU A 178 -0.45 -6.85 -9.59
CA LEU A 178 0.96 -6.65 -9.23
C LEU A 178 1.76 -7.95 -9.37
N LYS A 179 2.22 -8.24 -10.60
CA LYS A 179 3.03 -9.44 -10.93
C LYS A 179 4.22 -9.64 -10.02
N ARG A 180 4.85 -8.54 -9.59
CA ARG A 180 6.01 -8.58 -8.68
C ARG A 180 5.72 -9.24 -7.32
N PHE A 181 4.44 -9.43 -6.96
CA PHE A 181 4.03 -10.03 -5.68
C PHE A 181 3.16 -11.27 -5.82
N PHE A 182 2.51 -11.48 -6.97
CA PHE A 182 1.45 -12.47 -7.11
C PHE A 182 1.65 -13.47 -8.25
N ASP A 183 2.75 -13.41 -8.99
CA ASP A 183 3.14 -14.36 -10.03
C ASP A 183 4.08 -15.44 -9.51
#